data_e64bed27f62575565a783637d87ea3c7
#
_entry.id   e64bed27f62575565a783637d87ea3c7
#
_cell.length_a   1.000
_cell.length_b   1.000
_cell.length_c   1.000
_cell.angle_alpha   90.00
_cell.angle_beta   90.00
_cell.angle_gamma   90.00
#
_symmetry.space_group_name_H-M   'P 1'
#
loop_
_entity.id
_entity.type
_entity.pdbx_description
1 polymer ?
#
loop_
_entity_poly.entity_id
_entity_poly.type
_entity_poly.pdbx_seq_one_letter_code
_entity_poly.pdbx_strand_id
1 'polypeptide(L)'
;MQIKELTSENVEALAHLFVELWPECTFETEFEYCKQILSKEDQTAFLIKQKDEYIAFAYLSLRNDFVEGATFYPIPYLEGIYVEESFRKTGIASKLIQRAEQWAKENGSSQLASDVEINNEQSIRFHNKSGFLEENRIVCFIKDLKSD
;
A
#
# COMPACT_ATOMS: atom_id res chain seq x y z
N MET A 1 -0.92 20.88 -2.68
CA MET A 1 -0.86 19.41 -2.50
C MET A 1 0.14 19.06 -1.41
N GLN A 2 -0.29 18.28 -0.42
CA GLN A 2 0.53 17.94 0.73
C GLN A 2 0.49 16.44 0.97
N ILE A 3 1.65 15.89 1.36
CA ILE A 3 1.72 14.50 1.84
C ILE A 3 1.57 14.53 3.35
N LYS A 4 0.63 13.72 3.85
CA LYS A 4 0.34 13.62 5.29
C LYS A 4 0.52 12.18 5.75
N GLU A 5 1.23 11.98 6.84
CA GLU A 5 1.29 10.66 7.46
C GLU A 5 -0.03 10.38 8.19
N LEU A 6 -0.35 9.10 8.34
CA LEU A 6 -1.56 8.65 9.02
C LEU A 6 -1.60 9.13 10.46
N THR A 7 -2.69 9.76 10.85
CA THR A 7 -2.97 10.21 12.22
C THR A 7 -4.45 9.99 12.53
N SER A 8 -4.86 10.27 13.77
CA SER A 8 -6.27 10.20 14.15
C SER A 8 -7.15 11.20 13.37
N GLU A 9 -6.53 12.24 12.79
CA GLU A 9 -7.27 13.25 12.03
C GLU A 9 -7.64 12.78 10.62
N ASN A 10 -6.88 11.86 10.03
CA ASN A 10 -7.11 11.42 8.65
C ASN A 10 -7.40 9.92 8.50
N VAL A 11 -7.51 9.19 9.60
CA VAL A 11 -7.75 7.74 9.54
C VAL A 11 -9.10 7.41 8.90
N GLU A 12 -10.13 8.22 9.13
CA GLU A 12 -11.42 8.03 8.49
C GLU A 12 -11.32 8.24 6.98
N ALA A 13 -10.59 9.26 6.56
CA ALA A 13 -10.34 9.51 5.14
C ALA A 13 -9.63 8.33 4.49
N LEU A 14 -8.64 7.76 5.18
CA LEU A 14 -7.95 6.57 4.68
C LEU A 14 -8.93 5.41 4.46
N ALA A 15 -9.86 5.19 5.41
CA ALA A 15 -10.85 4.13 5.29
C ALA A 15 -11.74 4.33 4.06
N HIS A 16 -12.16 5.55 3.78
CA HIS A 16 -12.94 5.85 2.56
C HIS A 16 -12.13 5.53 1.30
N LEU A 17 -10.86 5.88 1.26
CA LEU A 17 -10.00 5.58 0.11
C LEU A 17 -9.75 4.07 -0.03
N PHE A 18 -9.65 3.34 1.08
CA PHE A 18 -9.54 1.88 1.06
C PHE A 18 -10.75 1.25 0.37
N VAL A 19 -11.97 1.74 0.68
CA VAL A 19 -13.19 1.22 0.04
C VAL A 19 -13.20 1.51 -1.46
N GLU A 20 -12.63 2.64 -1.89
CA GLU A 20 -12.51 2.92 -3.32
C GLU A 20 -11.58 1.95 -4.03
N LEU A 21 -10.48 1.56 -3.38
CA LEU A 21 -9.53 0.58 -3.95
C LEU A 21 -10.07 -0.85 -3.84
N TRP A 22 -10.74 -1.17 -2.73
CA TRP A 22 -11.28 -2.51 -2.45
C TRP A 22 -12.80 -2.41 -2.22
N PRO A 23 -13.58 -2.21 -3.31
CA PRO A 23 -15.03 -1.93 -3.18
C PRO A 23 -15.86 -3.09 -2.65
N GLU A 24 -15.32 -4.30 -2.60
CA GLU A 24 -15.97 -5.45 -1.99
C GLU A 24 -15.98 -5.39 -0.46
N CYS A 25 -15.19 -4.50 0.13
CA CYS A 25 -15.11 -4.32 1.58
C CYS A 25 -16.07 -3.22 2.04
N THR A 26 -16.56 -3.32 3.29
CA THR A 26 -17.42 -2.28 3.87
C THR A 26 -16.59 -1.18 4.51
N PHE A 27 -17.15 0.01 4.58
CA PHE A 27 -16.47 1.12 5.26
C PHE A 27 -16.20 0.79 6.73
N GLU A 28 -17.16 0.19 7.42
CA GLU A 28 -17.02 -0.12 8.85
C GLU A 28 -15.84 -1.06 9.09
N THR A 29 -15.71 -2.10 8.27
CA THR A 29 -14.58 -3.04 8.36
C THR A 29 -13.26 -2.34 8.06
N GLU A 30 -13.22 -1.54 7.01
CA GLU A 30 -12.00 -0.82 6.64
C GLU A 30 -11.62 0.23 7.67
N PHE A 31 -12.60 0.89 8.28
CA PHE A 31 -12.31 1.88 9.32
C PHE A 31 -11.66 1.23 10.54
N GLU A 32 -12.19 0.09 10.97
CA GLU A 32 -11.58 -0.66 12.07
C GLU A 32 -10.15 -1.10 11.72
N TYR A 33 -9.95 -1.57 10.50
CA TYR A 33 -8.63 -1.98 10.03
C TYR A 33 -7.65 -0.80 10.02
N CYS A 34 -8.08 0.36 9.52
CA CYS A 34 -7.24 1.55 9.48
C CYS A 34 -6.86 2.06 10.87
N LYS A 35 -7.78 1.96 11.83
CA LYS A 35 -7.48 2.28 13.22
C LYS A 35 -6.41 1.34 13.79
N GLN A 36 -6.44 0.08 13.39
CA GLN A 36 -5.42 -0.88 13.79
C GLN A 36 -4.06 -0.53 13.20
N ILE A 37 -4.03 -0.10 11.92
CA ILE A 37 -2.78 0.36 11.30
C ILE A 37 -2.18 1.51 12.13
N LEU A 38 -3.01 2.47 12.50
CA LEU A 38 -2.59 3.62 13.27
C LEU A 38 -1.97 3.23 14.61
N SER A 39 -2.43 2.14 15.21
CA SER A 39 -1.94 1.68 16.52
C SER A 39 -0.66 0.85 16.46
N LYS A 40 -0.19 0.47 15.26
CA LYS A 40 0.97 -0.41 15.10
C LYS A 40 2.22 0.39 14.74
N GLU A 41 3.36 -0.05 15.27
CA GLU A 41 4.64 0.61 15.00
C GLU A 41 5.25 0.16 13.66
N ASP A 42 4.85 -1.00 13.15
CA ASP A 42 5.41 -1.60 11.93
C ASP A 42 4.55 -1.36 10.69
N GLN A 43 3.58 -0.46 10.78
CA GLN A 43 2.69 -0.11 9.67
C GLN A 43 2.42 1.38 9.67
N THR A 44 2.21 1.93 8.48
CA THR A 44 1.81 3.31 8.32
C THR A 44 1.14 3.52 6.97
N ALA A 45 0.61 4.71 6.76
CA ALA A 45 0.12 5.13 5.46
C ALA A 45 0.48 6.59 5.26
N PHE A 46 0.67 6.96 4.01
CA PHE A 46 0.85 8.35 3.59
C PHE A 46 -0.28 8.71 2.66
N LEU A 47 -0.90 9.85 2.93
CA LEU A 47 -2.04 10.31 2.16
C LEU A 47 -1.68 11.62 1.45
N ILE A 48 -2.28 11.84 0.30
CA ILE A 48 -2.16 13.11 -0.41
C ILE A 48 -3.41 13.93 -0.14
N LYS A 49 -3.20 15.12 0.41
CA LYS A 49 -4.26 16.10 0.65
C LYS A 49 -4.16 17.20 -0.40
N GLN A 50 -5.25 17.47 -1.09
CA GLN A 50 -5.35 18.58 -2.02
C GLN A 50 -6.53 19.43 -1.63
N LYS A 51 -6.27 20.70 -1.33
CA LYS A 51 -7.27 21.59 -0.71
C LYS A 51 -7.72 20.95 0.61
N ASP A 52 -8.99 20.65 0.75
CA ASP A 52 -9.53 20.04 1.98
C ASP A 52 -9.85 18.56 1.82
N GLU A 53 -9.41 17.93 0.72
CA GLU A 53 -9.75 16.54 0.43
C GLU A 53 -8.50 15.65 0.37
N TYR A 54 -8.66 14.42 0.84
CA TYR A 54 -7.65 13.37 0.69
C TYR A 54 -8.00 12.56 -0.56
N ILE A 55 -7.06 12.48 -1.49
CA ILE A 55 -7.31 11.95 -2.83
C ILE A 55 -6.47 10.73 -3.19
N ALA A 56 -5.54 10.34 -2.34
CA ALA A 56 -4.63 9.25 -2.65
C ALA A 56 -3.97 8.74 -1.38
N PHE A 57 -3.48 7.50 -1.42
CA PHE A 57 -2.71 6.93 -0.32
C PHE A 57 -1.69 5.92 -0.80
N ALA A 58 -0.70 5.68 0.03
CA ALA A 58 0.17 4.50 0.00
C ALA A 58 0.14 3.88 1.40
N TYR A 59 -0.15 2.59 1.47
CA TYR A 59 -0.19 1.83 2.73
C TYR A 59 1.04 0.93 2.77
N LEU A 60 1.77 0.98 3.89
CA LEU A 60 3.08 0.34 4.03
C LEU A 60 3.15 -0.49 5.31
N SER A 61 3.88 -1.58 5.25
CA SER A 61 4.15 -2.40 6.41
C SER A 61 5.60 -2.89 6.40
N LEU A 62 6.06 -3.37 7.55
CA LEU A 62 7.31 -4.13 7.63
C LEU A 62 6.93 -5.60 7.76
N ARG A 63 7.37 -6.42 6.81
CA ARG A 63 7.07 -7.86 6.83
C ARG A 63 8.28 -8.64 7.30
N ASN A 64 8.04 -9.65 8.12
CA ASN A 64 9.07 -10.56 8.62
C ASN A 64 9.03 -11.92 7.94
N ASP A 65 7.89 -12.27 7.34
CA ASP A 65 7.74 -13.52 6.61
C ASP A 65 8.41 -13.42 5.24
N PHE A 66 8.64 -14.57 4.62
CA PHE A 66 9.31 -14.64 3.33
C PHE A 66 8.64 -13.74 2.28
N VAL A 67 9.47 -12.95 1.57
CA VAL A 67 9.06 -12.11 0.45
C VAL A 67 10.00 -12.37 -0.71
N GLU A 68 9.43 -12.59 -1.91
CA GLU A 68 10.22 -12.82 -3.11
C GLU A 68 11.18 -11.67 -3.37
N GLY A 69 12.47 -11.99 -3.53
CA GLY A 69 13.51 -11.01 -3.83
C GLY A 69 14.06 -10.26 -2.64
N ALA A 70 13.52 -10.45 -1.43
CA ALA A 70 14.01 -9.75 -0.25
C ALA A 70 15.35 -10.32 0.18
N THR A 71 16.32 -9.43 0.47
CA THR A 71 17.65 -9.83 0.95
C THR A 71 17.85 -9.56 2.43
N PHE A 72 16.91 -8.88 3.05
CA PHE A 72 17.02 -8.49 4.46
C PHE A 72 15.62 -8.31 5.06
N TYR A 73 15.46 -8.64 6.33
CA TYR A 73 14.18 -8.53 7.05
C TYR A 73 14.36 -7.70 8.32
N PRO A 74 13.33 -6.99 8.78
CA PRO A 74 12.01 -6.87 8.15
C PRO A 74 12.11 -6.09 6.82
N ILE A 75 11.31 -6.50 5.86
CA ILE A 75 11.29 -5.86 4.54
C ILE A 75 10.13 -4.86 4.46
N PRO A 76 10.40 -3.59 4.12
CA PRO A 76 9.31 -2.66 3.81
C PRO A 76 8.50 -3.12 2.62
N TYR A 77 7.19 -3.05 2.75
CA TYR A 77 6.25 -3.60 1.78
C TYR A 77 5.18 -2.58 1.45
N LEU A 78 5.00 -2.31 0.17
CA LEU A 78 3.90 -1.48 -0.32
C LEU A 78 2.66 -2.37 -0.41
N GLU A 79 1.77 -2.26 0.57
CA GLU A 79 0.57 -3.09 0.67
C GLU A 79 -0.54 -2.63 -0.26
N GLY A 80 -0.62 -1.33 -0.53
CA GLY A 80 -1.59 -0.77 -1.43
C GLY A 80 -1.24 0.64 -1.81
N ILE A 81 -1.64 1.04 -3.01
CA ILE A 81 -1.49 2.40 -3.50
C ILE A 81 -2.70 2.74 -4.35
N TYR A 82 -3.25 3.92 -4.14
CA TYR A 82 -4.46 4.34 -4.83
C TYR A 82 -4.45 5.84 -5.05
N VAL A 83 -4.89 6.26 -6.22
CA VAL A 83 -5.13 7.68 -6.56
C VAL A 83 -6.52 7.78 -7.16
N GLU A 84 -7.34 8.68 -6.65
CA GLU A 84 -8.66 8.92 -7.23
C GLU A 84 -8.55 9.19 -8.73
N GLU A 85 -9.50 8.67 -9.50
CA GLU A 85 -9.44 8.65 -10.95
C GLU A 85 -9.18 10.03 -11.56
N SER A 86 -9.88 11.06 -11.05
CA SER A 86 -9.76 12.42 -11.58
C SER A 86 -8.40 13.06 -11.36
N PHE A 87 -7.57 12.47 -10.48
CA PHE A 87 -6.24 13.00 -10.16
C PHE A 87 -5.11 12.14 -10.72
N ARG A 88 -5.43 11.10 -11.48
CA ARG A 88 -4.43 10.23 -12.09
C ARG A 88 -3.68 10.94 -13.21
N LYS A 89 -2.48 10.42 -13.54
CA LYS A 89 -1.60 10.96 -14.60
C LYS A 89 -1.08 12.36 -14.28
N THR A 90 -1.01 12.71 -13.00
CA THR A 90 -0.52 14.01 -12.54
C THR A 90 0.76 13.89 -11.69
N GLY A 91 1.36 12.70 -11.61
CA GLY A 91 2.57 12.48 -10.82
C GLY A 91 2.34 12.20 -9.34
N ILE A 92 1.09 12.09 -8.90
CA ILE A 92 0.77 11.86 -7.49
C ILE A 92 1.27 10.48 -7.02
N ALA A 93 1.04 9.44 -7.82
CA ALA A 93 1.51 8.10 -7.47
C ALA A 93 3.03 8.06 -7.32
N SER A 94 3.75 8.76 -8.19
CA SER A 94 5.21 8.84 -8.11
C SER A 94 5.67 9.52 -6.82
N LYS A 95 4.96 10.53 -6.36
CA LYS A 95 5.27 11.18 -5.08
C LYS A 95 5.05 10.23 -3.91
N LEU A 96 3.99 9.44 -3.96
CA LEU A 96 3.74 8.44 -2.94
C LEU A 96 4.84 7.37 -2.92
N ILE A 97 5.29 6.91 -4.09
CA ILE A 97 6.39 5.95 -4.17
C ILE A 97 7.68 6.54 -3.58
N GLN A 98 7.99 7.79 -3.91
CA GLN A 98 9.17 8.45 -3.35
C GLN A 98 9.09 8.52 -1.82
N ARG A 99 7.91 8.82 -1.28
CA ARG A 99 7.75 8.86 0.18
C ARG A 99 7.87 7.47 0.79
N ALA A 100 7.34 6.45 0.10
CA ALA A 100 7.48 5.05 0.53
C ALA A 100 8.94 4.62 0.54
N GLU A 101 9.69 4.98 -0.48
CA GLU A 101 11.13 4.71 -0.55
C GLU A 101 11.88 5.38 0.60
N GLN A 102 11.53 6.61 0.91
CA GLN A 102 12.13 7.32 2.04
C GLN A 102 11.83 6.61 3.35
N TRP A 103 10.58 6.20 3.55
CA TRP A 103 10.18 5.44 4.74
C TRP A 103 10.96 4.13 4.85
N ALA A 104 11.16 3.42 3.73
CA ALA A 104 11.96 2.21 3.72
C ALA A 104 13.38 2.48 4.20
N LYS A 105 14.01 3.55 3.71
CA LYS A 105 15.34 3.95 4.13
C LYS A 105 15.40 4.35 5.60
N GLU A 106 14.38 5.06 6.07
CA GLU A 106 14.26 5.43 7.48
C GLU A 106 14.19 4.21 8.39
N ASN A 107 13.68 3.09 7.86
CA ASN A 107 13.61 1.82 8.58
C ASN A 107 14.83 0.93 8.30
N GLY A 108 15.90 1.50 7.77
CA GLY A 108 17.17 0.80 7.60
C GLY A 108 17.24 -0.14 6.41
N SER A 109 16.30 -0.08 5.48
CA SER A 109 16.26 -0.97 4.34
C SER A 109 16.75 -0.30 3.06
N SER A 110 17.32 -1.09 2.18
CA SER A 110 17.68 -0.69 0.83
C SER A 110 16.71 -1.26 -0.21
N GLN A 111 15.63 -1.88 0.23
CA GLN A 111 14.64 -2.48 -0.66
C GLN A 111 13.23 -2.08 -0.24
N LEU A 112 12.33 -2.03 -1.21
CA LEU A 112 10.90 -1.86 -1.02
C LEU A 112 10.22 -2.91 -1.89
N ALA A 113 9.42 -3.79 -1.27
CA ALA A 113 8.73 -4.85 -1.97
C ALA A 113 7.28 -4.46 -2.25
N SER A 114 6.67 -5.15 -3.20
CA SER A 114 5.26 -4.95 -3.54
C SER A 114 4.75 -6.18 -4.28
N ASP A 115 3.44 -6.26 -4.47
CA ASP A 115 2.85 -7.28 -5.33
C ASP A 115 1.64 -6.71 -6.08
N VAL A 116 1.29 -7.37 -7.18
CA VAL A 116 0.08 -7.07 -7.93
C VAL A 116 -0.50 -8.37 -8.46
N GLU A 117 -1.81 -8.39 -8.69
CA GLU A 117 -2.43 -9.53 -9.35
C GLU A 117 -1.93 -9.64 -10.79
N ILE A 118 -1.71 -10.88 -11.24
CA ILE A 118 -1.09 -11.16 -12.53
C ILE A 118 -1.87 -10.57 -13.72
N ASN A 119 -3.18 -10.39 -13.55
CA ASN A 119 -4.04 -9.84 -14.62
C ASN A 119 -4.19 -8.31 -14.50
N ASN A 120 -3.58 -7.68 -13.53
CA ASN A 120 -3.63 -6.21 -13.38
C ASN A 120 -2.50 -5.56 -14.18
N GLU A 121 -2.66 -5.51 -15.48
CA GLU A 121 -1.63 -5.01 -16.39
C GLU A 121 -1.25 -3.56 -16.14
N GLN A 122 -2.23 -2.73 -15.78
CA GLN A 122 -1.99 -1.32 -15.49
C GLN A 122 -1.04 -1.15 -14.30
N SER A 123 -1.28 -1.91 -13.24
CA SER A 123 -0.44 -1.84 -12.05
C SER A 123 0.96 -2.43 -12.30
N ILE A 124 1.03 -3.50 -13.11
CA ILE A 124 2.33 -4.07 -13.50
C ILE A 124 3.16 -3.03 -14.25
N ARG A 125 2.55 -2.33 -15.20
CA ARG A 125 3.25 -1.26 -15.95
C ARG A 125 3.68 -0.13 -15.03
N PHE A 126 2.81 0.25 -14.08
CA PHE A 126 3.15 1.29 -13.10
C PHE A 126 4.36 0.90 -12.26
N HIS A 127 4.39 -0.34 -11.76
CA HIS A 127 5.52 -0.83 -10.96
C HIS A 127 6.81 -0.84 -11.76
N ASN A 128 6.77 -1.36 -13.00
CA ASN A 128 7.96 -1.35 -13.86
C ASN A 128 8.46 0.06 -14.11
N LYS A 129 7.56 0.98 -14.38
CA LYS A 129 7.90 2.38 -14.64
C LYS A 129 8.46 3.08 -13.41
N SER A 130 8.05 2.65 -12.23
CA SER A 130 8.51 3.20 -10.95
C SER A 130 9.84 2.60 -10.47
N GLY A 131 10.42 1.67 -11.24
CA GLY A 131 11.71 1.09 -10.92
C GLY A 131 11.67 -0.24 -10.19
N PHE A 132 10.48 -0.80 -9.94
CA PHE A 132 10.38 -2.15 -9.40
C PHE A 132 10.76 -3.16 -10.47
N LEU A 133 11.49 -4.20 -10.06
CA LEU A 133 11.83 -5.31 -10.94
C LEU A 133 10.94 -6.50 -10.57
N GLU A 134 10.34 -7.13 -11.57
CA GLU A 134 9.52 -8.31 -11.33
C GLU A 134 10.42 -9.47 -10.92
N GLU A 135 10.20 -10.02 -9.73
CA GLU A 135 11.00 -11.12 -9.19
C GLU A 135 10.40 -12.49 -9.51
N ASN A 136 9.09 -12.62 -9.42
CA ASN A 136 8.46 -13.92 -9.60
C ASN A 136 6.96 -13.77 -9.86
N ARG A 137 6.37 -14.82 -10.43
CA ARG A 137 4.92 -14.97 -10.57
C ARG A 137 4.54 -16.29 -9.93
N ILE A 138 3.55 -16.24 -9.05
CA ILE A 138 3.14 -17.43 -8.30
C ILE A 138 1.65 -17.69 -8.50
N VAL A 139 1.26 -18.96 -8.30
CA VAL A 139 -0.13 -19.36 -8.23
C VAL A 139 -0.39 -19.83 -6.81
N CYS A 140 -1.39 -19.24 -6.17
CA CYS A 140 -1.73 -19.54 -4.78
C CYS A 140 -2.84 -20.61 -4.74
N PHE A 141 -2.69 -21.57 -3.83
CA PHE A 141 -3.67 -22.63 -3.64
C PHE A 141 -4.11 -22.67 -2.19
N ILE A 142 -5.38 -23.06 -1.97
CA ILE A 142 -5.89 -23.35 -0.64
C ILE A 142 -6.80 -24.57 -0.73
N LYS A 143 -6.82 -25.35 0.32
CA LYS A 143 -7.69 -26.52 0.42
C LYS A 143 -8.34 -26.53 1.79
N ASP A 144 -9.65 -26.46 1.82
CA ASP A 144 -10.38 -26.60 3.07
C ASP A 144 -10.42 -28.10 3.44
N LEU A 145 -10.06 -28.39 4.66
CA LEU A 145 -10.03 -29.78 5.15
C LEU A 145 -11.38 -30.14 5.72
N LYS A 146 -11.85 -31.36 5.37
CA LYS A 146 -13.11 -31.85 5.93
C LYS A 146 -12.91 -32.19 7.41
N SER A 147 -13.89 -31.84 8.22
CA SER A 147 -13.91 -32.27 9.61
C SER A 147 -14.32 -33.74 9.70
N ASP A 148 -13.72 -34.47 10.62
CA ASP A 148 -14.02 -35.89 10.85
C ASP A 148 -15.35 -36.09 11.58
#